data_ac8413579027bdb6ae3324c75f217ffe
#
_entry.id   ac8413579027bdb6ae3324c75f217ffe
#
_cell.length_a   1.000
_cell.length_b   1.000
_cell.length_c   1.000
_cell.angle_alpha   90.00
_cell.angle_beta   90.00
_cell.angle_gamma   90.00
#
_symmetry.space_group_name_H-M   'P 1'
#
loop_
_entity.id
_entity.type
_entity.pdbx_description
1 polymer ?
#
loop_
_entity_poly.entity_id
_entity_poly.type
_entity_poly.pdbx_seq_one_letter_code
_entity_poly.pdbx_strand_id
1 'polypeptide(L)'
;MTKKLLILAALPLSLVLAACAPVETKTTLTTPNAGKVRTAGPGDTVMSFQSKRAMPNAFGRADLFGRTTNAGRTTVRYIGSRGSKAIFERSDIIVDSNATTMSETPLIIPHTANTNIEGSIGNVPVSGTATSTSYQVIGPRGSSQYASAQRPIQITVGSGQSVTVEGKTLRVLRVAPSSVSYVIE
;
A
#
# COMPACT_ATOMS: atom_id res chain seq x y z
N MET A 1 -2.20 -24.44 -38.29
CA MET A 1 -2.44 -22.98 -38.16
C MET A 1 -3.34 -22.58 -36.96
N THR A 2 -3.80 -23.50 -36.13
CA THR A 2 -4.79 -23.30 -35.05
C THR A 2 -4.19 -22.92 -33.67
N LYS A 3 -2.89 -23.14 -33.42
CA LYS A 3 -2.27 -22.83 -32.10
C LYS A 3 -2.01 -21.34 -31.84
N LYS A 4 -1.85 -20.52 -32.87
CA LYS A 4 -1.61 -19.08 -32.73
C LYS A 4 -2.88 -18.26 -32.39
N LEU A 5 -4.06 -18.76 -32.73
CA LEU A 5 -5.33 -18.09 -32.49
C LEU A 5 -5.79 -18.20 -31.03
N LEU A 6 -5.42 -19.29 -30.34
CA LEU A 6 -5.76 -19.53 -28.93
C LEU A 6 -5.00 -18.61 -27.95
N ILE A 7 -3.78 -18.20 -28.29
CA ILE A 7 -2.96 -17.33 -27.45
C ILE A 7 -3.49 -15.88 -27.46
N LEU A 8 -4.05 -15.44 -28.58
CA LEU A 8 -4.59 -14.09 -28.74
C LEU A 8 -5.92 -13.90 -28.00
N ALA A 9 -6.71 -14.97 -27.83
CA ALA A 9 -7.99 -14.93 -27.11
C ALA A 9 -7.83 -15.02 -25.58
N ALA A 10 -6.72 -15.56 -25.08
CA ALA A 10 -6.47 -15.70 -23.64
C ALA A 10 -6.02 -14.39 -22.99
N LEU A 11 -5.40 -13.48 -23.73
CA LEU A 11 -4.90 -12.21 -23.20
C LEU A 11 -6.00 -11.25 -22.69
N PRO A 12 -7.11 -11.01 -23.41
CA PRO A 12 -8.18 -10.14 -22.92
C PRO A 12 -8.96 -10.73 -21.74
N LEU A 13 -9.04 -12.06 -21.63
CA LEU A 13 -9.76 -12.72 -20.54
C LEU A 13 -9.03 -12.58 -19.19
N SER A 14 -7.70 -12.55 -19.20
CA SER A 14 -6.90 -12.36 -17.98
C SER A 14 -6.99 -10.94 -17.42
N LEU A 15 -7.17 -9.91 -18.26
CA LEU A 15 -7.36 -8.53 -17.82
C LEU A 15 -8.72 -8.32 -17.11
N VAL A 16 -9.76 -9.00 -17.56
CA VAL A 16 -11.12 -8.88 -16.97
C VAL A 16 -11.16 -9.48 -15.55
N LEU A 17 -10.42 -10.55 -15.30
CA LEU A 17 -10.33 -11.17 -13.97
C LEU A 17 -9.59 -10.29 -12.95
N ALA A 18 -8.61 -9.49 -13.37
CA ALA A 18 -7.90 -8.56 -12.50
C ALA A 18 -8.77 -7.38 -12.03
N ALA A 19 -9.76 -6.97 -12.82
CA ALA A 19 -10.67 -5.87 -12.49
C ALA A 19 -11.67 -6.20 -11.36
N CYS A 20 -11.82 -7.49 -11.01
CA CYS A 20 -12.74 -7.97 -9.97
C CYS A 20 -12.04 -8.33 -8.65
N ALA A 21 -10.74 -8.08 -8.51
CA ALA A 21 -10.00 -8.42 -7.30
C ALA A 21 -10.57 -7.70 -6.05
N PRO A 22 -10.68 -8.40 -4.91
CA PRO A 22 -11.11 -7.77 -3.67
C PRO A 22 -10.06 -6.78 -3.16
N VAL A 23 -10.50 -5.85 -2.31
CA VAL A 23 -9.60 -4.92 -1.61
C VAL A 23 -8.91 -5.68 -0.49
N GLU A 24 -7.64 -6.01 -0.67
CA GLU A 24 -6.84 -6.75 0.29
C GLU A 24 -5.85 -5.86 1.03
N THR A 25 -5.55 -6.25 2.27
CA THR A 25 -4.46 -5.66 3.06
C THR A 25 -3.28 -6.62 3.04
N LYS A 26 -2.10 -6.11 2.66
CA LYS A 26 -0.83 -6.84 2.68
C LYS A 26 0.08 -6.27 3.73
N THR A 27 0.60 -7.16 4.61
CA THR A 27 1.56 -6.80 5.65
C THR A 27 2.95 -7.28 5.22
N THR A 28 3.93 -6.40 5.31
CA THR A 28 5.31 -6.66 4.89
C THR A 28 6.26 -6.35 6.03
N LEU A 29 7.21 -7.25 6.29
CA LEU A 29 8.31 -7.03 7.24
C LEU A 29 9.21 -5.92 6.70
N THR A 30 9.42 -4.88 7.50
CA THR A 30 10.30 -3.75 7.16
C THR A 30 11.65 -3.81 7.89
N THR A 31 11.80 -4.72 8.86
CA THR A 31 13.06 -4.92 9.57
C THR A 31 14.12 -5.47 8.60
N PRO A 32 15.28 -4.82 8.46
CA PRO A 32 16.34 -5.28 7.57
C PRO A 32 17.00 -6.55 8.12
N ASN A 33 17.69 -7.30 7.23
CA ASN A 33 18.53 -8.45 7.59
C ASN A 33 17.76 -9.60 8.29
N ALA A 34 16.56 -9.94 7.86
CA ALA A 34 15.93 -11.21 8.21
C ALA A 34 16.88 -12.38 7.87
N GLY A 35 16.89 -13.45 8.68
CA GLY A 35 17.78 -14.60 8.54
C GLY A 35 19.17 -14.42 9.20
N LYS A 36 19.51 -13.23 9.70
CA LYS A 36 20.77 -13.01 10.42
C LYS A 36 20.55 -12.93 11.92
N VAL A 37 21.54 -13.44 12.68
CA VAL A 37 21.57 -13.27 14.15
C VAL A 37 21.79 -11.80 14.49
N ARG A 38 20.95 -11.29 15.38
CA ARG A 38 20.99 -9.91 15.87
C ARG A 38 20.91 -9.87 17.38
N THR A 39 21.35 -8.75 17.95
CA THR A 39 21.25 -8.47 19.38
C THR A 39 20.47 -7.19 19.57
N ALA A 40 19.57 -7.17 20.55
CA ALA A 40 18.78 -6.00 20.95
C ALA A 40 18.93 -5.73 22.44
N GLY A 41 19.01 -4.45 22.78
CA GLY A 41 18.89 -3.91 24.14
C GLY A 41 17.47 -3.49 24.49
N PRO A 42 17.14 -3.24 25.78
CA PRO A 42 15.84 -2.75 26.18
C PRO A 42 15.45 -1.45 25.44
N GLY A 43 14.25 -1.45 24.85
CA GLY A 43 13.76 -0.35 24.02
C GLY A 43 13.97 -0.53 22.52
N ASP A 44 14.83 -1.45 22.09
CA ASP A 44 15.10 -1.67 20.67
C ASP A 44 13.93 -2.35 19.97
N THR A 45 13.65 -1.91 18.74
CA THR A 45 12.68 -2.57 17.85
C THR A 45 13.32 -3.79 17.22
N VAL A 46 12.76 -4.96 17.49
CA VAL A 46 13.24 -6.24 16.94
C VAL A 46 12.54 -6.61 15.65
N MET A 47 11.24 -6.31 15.52
CA MET A 47 10.46 -6.51 14.29
C MET A 47 9.59 -5.30 14.04
N SER A 48 9.45 -4.93 12.77
CA SER A 48 8.53 -3.90 12.32
C SER A 48 7.88 -4.33 11.02
N PHE A 49 6.56 -4.14 10.93
CA PHE A 49 5.75 -4.46 9.76
C PHE A 49 5.00 -3.22 9.32
N GLN A 50 4.85 -3.08 8.02
CA GLN A 50 4.00 -2.08 7.38
C GLN A 50 2.83 -2.79 6.71
N SER A 51 1.62 -2.36 7.03
CA SER A 51 0.40 -2.84 6.37
C SER A 51 -0.05 -1.82 5.34
N LYS A 52 -0.32 -2.29 4.12
CA LYS A 52 -0.86 -1.49 3.02
C LYS A 52 -2.12 -2.15 2.50
N ARG A 53 -3.16 -1.36 2.30
CA ARG A 53 -4.44 -1.80 1.72
C ARG A 53 -4.50 -1.37 0.26
N ALA A 54 -4.98 -2.26 -0.62
CA ALA A 54 -5.29 -1.89 -1.99
C ALA A 54 -6.30 -0.74 -2.00
N MET A 55 -6.06 0.28 -2.84
CA MET A 55 -6.94 1.43 -2.94
C MET A 55 -8.23 1.04 -3.66
N PRO A 56 -9.42 1.32 -3.12
CA PRO A 56 -10.67 1.01 -3.80
C PRO A 56 -10.83 1.87 -5.06
N ASN A 57 -11.32 1.28 -6.14
CA ASN A 57 -11.77 1.99 -7.33
C ASN A 57 -13.24 2.46 -7.16
N ALA A 58 -13.80 3.10 -8.17
CA ALA A 58 -15.19 3.61 -8.17
C ALA A 58 -16.26 2.51 -7.93
N PHE A 59 -15.91 1.23 -8.16
CA PHE A 59 -16.80 0.08 -7.98
C PHE A 59 -16.53 -0.68 -6.67
N GLY A 60 -15.70 -0.13 -5.76
CA GLY A 60 -15.33 -0.77 -4.50
C GLY A 60 -14.40 -1.98 -4.65
N ARG A 61 -13.75 -2.15 -5.81
CA ARG A 61 -12.77 -3.21 -6.09
C ARG A 61 -11.36 -2.66 -5.99
N ALA A 62 -10.37 -3.54 -5.90
CA ALA A 62 -8.97 -3.13 -5.89
C ALA A 62 -8.62 -2.34 -7.16
N ASP A 63 -7.74 -1.35 -7.00
CA ASP A 63 -7.24 -0.56 -8.12
C ASP A 63 -6.47 -1.42 -9.12
N LEU A 64 -6.78 -1.25 -10.39
CA LEU A 64 -6.15 -1.98 -11.50
C LEU A 64 -4.64 -1.71 -11.62
N PHE A 65 -4.21 -0.50 -11.23
CA PHE A 65 -2.81 -0.08 -11.28
C PHE A 65 -2.02 -0.43 -10.00
N GLY A 66 -2.64 -1.16 -9.06
CA GLY A 66 -1.99 -1.61 -7.84
C GLY A 66 -1.67 -0.50 -6.83
N ARG A 67 -2.34 0.66 -6.91
CA ARG A 67 -2.18 1.73 -5.92
C ARG A 67 -2.66 1.26 -4.55
N THR A 68 -1.94 1.68 -3.51
CA THR A 68 -2.22 1.27 -2.12
C THR A 68 -2.24 2.48 -1.20
N THR A 69 -2.99 2.36 -0.11
CA THR A 69 -2.97 3.30 1.00
C THR A 69 -2.39 2.64 2.25
N ASN A 70 -1.92 3.46 3.20
CA ASN A 70 -1.44 2.96 4.48
C ASN A 70 -2.62 2.36 5.27
N ALA A 71 -2.44 1.14 5.80
CA ALA A 71 -3.42 0.44 6.63
C ALA A 71 -2.95 0.26 8.07
N GLY A 72 -1.69 0.57 8.38
CA GLY A 72 -1.17 0.49 9.73
C GLY A 72 0.27 0.01 9.83
N ARG A 73 0.69 -0.18 11.07
CA ARG A 73 2.02 -0.67 11.42
C ARG A 73 1.95 -1.55 12.66
N THR A 74 2.67 -2.66 12.64
CA THR A 74 2.94 -3.49 13.82
C THR A 74 4.41 -3.38 14.19
N THR A 75 4.72 -3.13 15.46
CA THR A 75 6.08 -3.11 15.98
C THR A 75 6.21 -4.05 17.16
N VAL A 76 7.35 -4.76 17.23
CA VAL A 76 7.73 -5.59 18.38
C VAL A 76 9.02 -5.03 18.94
N ARG A 77 9.02 -4.63 20.20
CA ARG A 77 10.16 -4.07 20.93
C ARG A 77 10.61 -5.04 22.01
N TYR A 78 11.90 -5.17 22.21
CA TYR A 78 12.42 -5.84 23.39
C TYR A 78 12.40 -4.87 24.57
N ILE A 79 11.74 -5.23 25.66
CA ILE A 79 11.60 -4.36 26.84
C ILE A 79 12.45 -4.81 28.02
N GLY A 80 12.96 -6.04 28.00
CA GLY A 80 13.85 -6.56 29.06
C GLY A 80 13.79 -8.06 29.20
N SER A 81 14.43 -8.56 30.25
CA SER A 81 14.44 -10.00 30.55
C SER A 81 13.98 -10.26 32.00
N ARG A 82 13.45 -11.47 32.20
CA ARG A 82 13.15 -12.01 33.52
C ARG A 82 13.71 -13.43 33.60
N GLY A 83 14.85 -13.58 34.25
CA GLY A 83 15.61 -14.83 34.22
C GLY A 83 16.04 -15.21 32.80
N SER A 84 15.71 -16.42 32.35
CA SER A 84 16.01 -16.91 31.00
C SER A 84 14.97 -16.53 29.95
N LYS A 85 14.03 -15.66 30.29
CA LYS A 85 12.93 -15.26 29.38
C LYS A 85 13.11 -13.81 28.94
N ALA A 86 13.02 -13.56 27.63
CA ALA A 86 12.94 -12.24 27.04
C ALA A 86 11.48 -11.78 27.04
N ILE A 87 11.28 -10.51 27.34
CA ILE A 87 9.96 -9.87 27.33
C ILE A 87 9.93 -8.86 26.19
N PHE A 88 8.97 -9.04 25.30
CA PHE A 88 8.71 -8.16 24.17
C PHE A 88 7.37 -7.46 24.35
N GLU A 89 7.25 -6.30 23.73
CA GLU A 89 6.01 -5.55 23.64
C GLU A 89 5.62 -5.43 22.18
N ARG A 90 4.43 -5.91 21.84
CA ARG A 90 3.80 -5.70 20.52
C ARG A 90 2.88 -4.48 20.61
N SER A 91 3.06 -3.56 19.68
CA SER A 91 2.21 -2.37 19.51
C SER A 91 1.68 -2.35 18.09
N ASP A 92 0.35 -2.25 17.95
CA ASP A 92 -0.35 -2.20 16.68
C ASP A 92 -0.98 -0.83 16.50
N ILE A 93 -0.72 -0.19 15.37
CA ILE A 93 -1.36 1.04 14.91
C ILE A 93 -2.17 0.69 13.68
N ILE A 94 -3.47 0.90 13.74
CA ILE A 94 -4.39 0.73 12.62
C ILE A 94 -4.62 2.11 12.00
N VAL A 95 -4.56 2.17 10.67
CA VAL A 95 -4.86 3.38 9.92
C VAL A 95 -6.09 3.13 9.06
N ASP A 96 -7.17 3.83 9.39
CA ASP A 96 -8.36 3.88 8.57
C ASP A 96 -8.25 5.05 7.59
N SER A 97 -8.43 4.77 6.31
CA SER A 97 -8.37 5.76 5.25
C SER A 97 -9.58 5.61 4.34
N ASN A 98 -10.20 6.73 3.98
CA ASN A 98 -11.24 6.80 2.97
C ASN A 98 -10.67 7.07 1.57
N ALA A 99 -9.36 6.97 1.38
CA ALA A 99 -8.71 7.14 0.10
C ALA A 99 -9.24 6.13 -0.94
N THR A 100 -9.63 6.66 -2.08
CA THR A 100 -10.05 5.90 -3.27
C THR A 100 -9.26 6.39 -4.47
N THR A 101 -9.25 5.62 -5.55
CA THR A 101 -8.60 6.05 -6.78
C THR A 101 -9.18 7.36 -7.33
N MET A 102 -10.45 7.63 -7.07
CA MET A 102 -11.14 8.85 -7.50
C MET A 102 -10.80 10.06 -6.62
N SER A 103 -10.54 9.86 -5.32
CA SER A 103 -10.19 10.96 -4.41
C SER A 103 -8.74 11.43 -4.58
N GLU A 104 -7.87 10.55 -5.10
CA GLU A 104 -6.43 10.81 -5.25
C GLU A 104 -6.02 11.13 -6.70
N THR A 105 -6.96 11.06 -7.64
CA THR A 105 -6.67 11.31 -9.06
C THR A 105 -7.33 12.60 -9.53
N PRO A 106 -6.60 13.53 -10.17
CA PRO A 106 -7.21 14.70 -10.78
C PRO A 106 -8.10 14.27 -11.96
N LEU A 107 -9.25 14.91 -12.08
CA LEU A 107 -10.13 14.75 -13.24
C LEU A 107 -9.81 15.84 -14.26
N ILE A 108 -9.48 15.43 -15.47
CA ILE A 108 -9.23 16.33 -16.59
C ILE A 108 -10.41 16.24 -17.55
N ILE A 109 -11.13 17.35 -17.70
CA ILE A 109 -12.30 17.44 -18.58
C ILE A 109 -11.90 18.28 -19.79
N PRO A 110 -11.84 17.71 -21.00
CA PRO A 110 -11.61 18.49 -22.21
C PRO A 110 -12.89 19.22 -22.59
N HIS A 111 -12.76 20.50 -22.91
CA HIS A 111 -13.81 21.34 -23.51
C HIS A 111 -13.35 21.74 -24.91
N THR A 112 -14.10 21.30 -25.91
CA THR A 112 -13.83 21.66 -27.31
C THR A 112 -14.89 22.66 -27.76
N ALA A 113 -14.44 23.81 -28.27
CA ALA A 113 -15.27 24.82 -28.86
C ALA A 113 -14.89 24.93 -30.34
N ASN A 114 -15.91 24.93 -31.20
CA ASN A 114 -15.78 25.19 -32.63
C ASN A 114 -16.33 26.61 -32.91
N THR A 115 -15.54 27.44 -33.56
CA THR A 115 -15.93 28.77 -33.96
C THR A 115 -15.88 28.86 -35.48
N ASN A 116 -16.99 29.19 -36.07
CA ASN A 116 -17.03 29.51 -37.50
C ASN A 116 -16.60 30.96 -37.67
N ILE A 117 -15.63 31.17 -38.52
CA ILE A 117 -15.11 32.49 -38.87
C ILE A 117 -15.57 32.80 -40.27
N GLU A 118 -16.35 33.84 -40.41
CA GLU A 118 -16.77 34.38 -41.72
C GLU A 118 -16.22 35.77 -41.91
N GLY A 119 -15.70 36.06 -43.08
CA GLY A 119 -15.12 37.34 -43.39
C GLY A 119 -15.02 37.56 -44.90
N SER A 120 -14.45 38.68 -45.30
CA SER A 120 -14.15 38.98 -46.70
C SER A 120 -12.76 39.60 -46.83
N ILE A 121 -12.03 39.22 -47.86
CA ILE A 121 -10.79 39.85 -48.27
C ILE A 121 -11.09 40.56 -49.59
N GLY A 122 -11.20 41.91 -49.53
CA GLY A 122 -11.78 42.68 -50.64
C GLY A 122 -13.22 42.32 -50.89
N ASN A 123 -13.58 41.86 -52.09
CA ASN A 123 -14.92 41.41 -52.48
C ASN A 123 -15.04 39.87 -52.46
N VAL A 124 -14.06 39.13 -51.93
CA VAL A 124 -14.09 37.68 -51.91
C VAL A 124 -14.49 37.21 -50.51
N PRO A 125 -15.65 36.49 -50.35
CA PRO A 125 -16.01 35.90 -49.08
C PRO A 125 -15.06 34.79 -48.71
N VAL A 126 -14.63 34.75 -47.45
CA VAL A 126 -13.80 33.69 -46.87
C VAL A 126 -14.50 33.15 -45.63
N SER A 127 -14.55 31.84 -45.52
CA SER A 127 -15.03 31.13 -44.32
C SER A 127 -14.01 30.16 -43.84
N GLY A 128 -13.96 29.97 -42.53
CA GLY A 128 -13.10 29.00 -41.90
C GLY A 128 -13.69 28.52 -40.57
N THR A 129 -13.21 27.38 -40.09
CA THR A 129 -13.60 26.86 -38.79
C THR A 129 -12.32 26.79 -37.91
N ALA A 130 -12.39 27.43 -36.76
CA ALA A 130 -11.35 27.30 -35.75
C ALA A 130 -11.84 26.38 -34.63
N THR A 131 -11.06 25.37 -34.30
CA THR A 131 -11.34 24.46 -33.17
C THR A 131 -10.34 24.78 -32.05
N SER A 132 -10.86 25.11 -30.86
CA SER A 132 -10.03 25.28 -29.67
C SER A 132 -10.39 24.22 -28.65
N THR A 133 -9.37 23.64 -28.02
CA THR A 133 -9.56 22.71 -26.90
C THR A 133 -8.95 23.30 -25.66
N SER A 134 -9.75 23.47 -24.62
CA SER A 134 -9.30 23.82 -23.27
C SER A 134 -9.51 22.65 -22.33
N TYR A 135 -8.76 22.62 -21.24
CA TYR A 135 -8.84 21.55 -20.25
C TYR A 135 -9.20 22.15 -18.89
N GLN A 136 -10.29 21.66 -18.31
CA GLN A 136 -10.61 21.92 -16.92
C GLN A 136 -9.98 20.84 -16.07
N VAL A 137 -9.09 21.22 -15.13
CA VAL A 137 -8.48 20.30 -14.17
C VAL A 137 -9.18 20.46 -12.84
N ILE A 138 -9.89 19.41 -12.41
CA ILE A 138 -10.45 19.31 -11.07
C ILE A 138 -9.42 18.55 -10.22
N GLY A 139 -8.85 19.24 -9.25
CA GLY A 139 -7.86 18.64 -8.34
C GLY A 139 -8.43 17.48 -7.53
N PRO A 140 -7.57 16.59 -6.99
CA PRO A 140 -8.00 15.53 -6.10
C PRO A 140 -8.73 16.12 -4.89
N ARG A 141 -9.79 15.44 -4.45
CA ARG A 141 -10.58 15.88 -3.27
C ARG A 141 -9.86 15.65 -1.96
N GLY A 142 -8.74 14.93 -2.01
CA GLY A 142 -8.00 14.50 -0.84
C GLY A 142 -8.65 13.33 -0.10
N SER A 143 -7.95 12.81 0.86
CA SER A 143 -8.43 11.74 1.72
C SER A 143 -8.16 12.07 3.18
N SER A 144 -9.01 11.55 4.06
CA SER A 144 -8.80 11.59 5.51
C SER A 144 -8.20 10.27 5.96
N GLN A 145 -7.23 10.35 6.87
CA GLN A 145 -6.65 9.18 7.52
C GLN A 145 -6.74 9.36 9.03
N TYR A 146 -7.25 8.33 9.70
CA TYR A 146 -7.34 8.27 11.14
C TYR A 146 -6.48 7.13 11.65
N ALA A 147 -5.54 7.42 12.54
CA ALA A 147 -4.70 6.42 13.17
C ALA A 147 -5.20 6.14 14.59
N SER A 148 -5.40 4.87 14.91
CA SER A 148 -5.71 4.40 16.26
C SER A 148 -4.65 3.42 16.74
N ALA A 149 -4.16 3.63 17.97
CA ALA A 149 -3.23 2.71 18.61
C ALA A 149 -4.01 1.72 19.49
N GLN A 150 -3.72 0.44 19.32
CA GLN A 150 -4.24 -0.60 20.20
C GLN A 150 -3.42 -0.69 21.48
N ARG A 151 -4.01 -1.23 22.56
CA ARG A 151 -3.29 -1.47 23.81
C ARG A 151 -2.12 -2.43 23.55
N PRO A 152 -0.91 -2.07 23.97
CA PRO A 152 0.26 -2.94 23.81
C PRO A 152 0.09 -4.30 24.47
N ILE A 153 0.60 -5.34 23.86
CA ILE A 153 0.54 -6.72 24.32
C ILE A 153 1.96 -7.18 24.68
N GLN A 154 2.14 -7.70 25.91
CA GLN A 154 3.41 -8.29 26.32
C GLN A 154 3.49 -9.75 25.87
N ILE A 155 4.62 -10.11 25.29
CA ILE A 155 4.95 -11.44 24.81
C ILE A 155 6.21 -11.90 25.52
N THR A 156 6.17 -13.05 26.18
CA THR A 156 7.33 -13.60 26.88
C THR A 156 7.85 -14.84 26.15
N VAL A 157 9.14 -14.84 25.77
CA VAL A 157 9.76 -15.92 24.99
C VAL A 157 11.02 -16.38 25.70
N GLY A 158 11.15 -17.68 25.95
CA GLY A 158 12.34 -18.28 26.53
C GLY A 158 13.51 -18.42 25.55
N SER A 159 14.70 -18.60 26.07
CA SER A 159 15.88 -18.95 25.25
C SER A 159 15.61 -20.26 24.50
N GLY A 160 15.91 -20.31 23.21
CA GLY A 160 15.62 -21.43 22.30
C GLY A 160 14.18 -21.51 21.80
N GLN A 161 13.26 -20.67 22.31
CA GLN A 161 11.86 -20.63 21.90
C GLN A 161 11.61 -19.58 20.79
N SER A 162 10.47 -19.68 20.17
CA SER A 162 10.05 -18.77 19.10
C SER A 162 8.61 -18.30 19.26
N VAL A 163 8.29 -17.16 18.64
CA VAL A 163 6.93 -16.61 18.52
C VAL A 163 6.72 -16.13 17.10
N THR A 164 5.53 -16.35 16.57
CA THR A 164 5.15 -15.89 15.23
C THR A 164 4.33 -14.60 15.34
N VAL A 165 4.72 -13.59 14.57
CA VAL A 165 4.04 -12.29 14.45
C VAL A 165 3.90 -11.97 12.98
N GLU A 166 2.69 -11.71 12.52
CA GLU A 166 2.39 -11.36 11.11
C GLU A 166 3.03 -12.33 10.09
N GLY A 167 2.99 -13.63 10.40
CA GLY A 167 3.54 -14.68 9.53
C GLY A 167 5.08 -14.79 9.52
N LYS A 168 5.78 -14.03 10.37
CA LYS A 168 7.23 -14.12 10.56
C LYS A 168 7.56 -14.64 11.95
N THR A 169 8.56 -15.50 12.04
CA THR A 169 8.96 -16.15 13.29
C THR A 169 10.16 -15.44 13.90
N LEU A 170 10.01 -14.95 15.12
CA LEU A 170 11.07 -14.45 15.98
C LEU A 170 11.56 -15.60 16.85
N ARG A 171 12.78 -16.05 16.64
CA ARG A 171 13.43 -17.08 17.46
C ARG A 171 14.46 -16.45 18.39
N VAL A 172 14.29 -16.64 19.68
CA VAL A 172 15.22 -16.19 20.71
C VAL A 172 16.33 -17.21 20.85
N LEU A 173 17.57 -16.82 20.63
CA LEU A 173 18.74 -17.71 20.72
C LEU A 173 19.33 -17.68 22.13
N ARG A 174 19.51 -16.47 22.70
CA ARG A 174 20.11 -16.29 24.02
C ARG A 174 19.49 -15.06 24.70
N VAL A 175 19.26 -15.17 25.99
CA VAL A 175 18.82 -14.08 26.85
C VAL A 175 19.94 -13.76 27.83
N ALA A 176 20.33 -12.48 27.87
CA ALA A 176 21.27 -11.90 28.82
C ALA A 176 20.53 -10.85 29.69
N PRO A 177 21.09 -10.41 30.82
CA PRO A 177 20.43 -9.45 31.70
C PRO A 177 19.98 -8.14 31.01
N SER A 178 20.79 -7.65 30.05
CA SER A 178 20.56 -6.37 29.35
C SER A 178 20.41 -6.52 27.84
N SER A 179 20.33 -7.73 27.29
CA SER A 179 20.23 -7.94 25.86
C SER A 179 19.60 -9.28 25.50
N VAL A 180 19.10 -9.37 24.29
CA VAL A 180 18.60 -10.61 23.70
C VAL A 180 19.23 -10.83 22.33
N SER A 181 19.71 -12.05 22.08
CA SER A 181 20.16 -12.46 20.74
C SER A 181 19.04 -13.25 20.06
N TYR A 182 18.71 -12.90 18.83
CA TYR A 182 17.57 -13.44 18.10
C TYR A 182 17.82 -13.52 16.60
N VAL A 183 16.95 -14.26 15.91
CA VAL A 183 16.85 -14.31 14.45
C VAL A 183 15.38 -14.19 14.04
N ILE A 184 15.14 -13.59 12.87
CA ILE A 184 13.81 -13.49 12.23
C ILE A 184 13.82 -14.40 11.01
N GLU A 185 12.86 -15.34 10.97
CA GLU A 185 12.67 -16.34 9.91
C GLU A 185 11.36 -16.11 9.13
#